data_5e06530c2139b0e620ffb7890c602350
#
_entry.id   5e06530c2139b0e620ffb7890c602350
#
_cell.length_a   1.000
_cell.length_b   1.000
_cell.length_c   1.000
_cell.angle_alpha   90.00
_cell.angle_beta   90.00
_cell.angle_gamma   90.00
#
_symmetry.space_group_name_H-M   'P 1'
#
loop_
_entity.id
_entity.type
_entity.pdbx_description
1 polymer ?
#
loop_
_entity_poly.entity_id
_entity_poly.type
_entity_poly.pdbx_seq_one_letter_code
_entity_poly.pdbx_strand_id
1 'polypeptide(L)'
;MLASGQYQHLIAIKIDRLFRVTSDMLNTIDELNAAGIDLHVVDMGGQAIDTTTAVGMLFLTIVAAMAEMERGLISERTQESMDQLKAMNKKFTQSIYGWDETEFGDLTPNWNEQHVIDYMVWQIEKNGMSATAVARQLNREGLKGKRGGQWTATSVLKVMRNEFHERRKKWPYPQGWGAKPWQRFH
;
A
#
# COMPACT_ATOMS: atom_id res chain seq x y z
N MET A 1 -7.35 -29.17 17.73
CA MET A 1 -8.24 -29.55 18.84
C MET A 1 -9.65 -29.93 18.37
N LEU A 2 -10.23 -29.29 17.38
CA LEU A 2 -11.58 -29.61 16.86
C LEU A 2 -11.65 -31.00 16.18
N ALA A 3 -10.57 -31.49 15.60
CA ALA A 3 -10.54 -32.77 14.89
C ALA A 3 -10.44 -34.02 15.79
N SER A 4 -10.61 -33.89 17.10
CA SER A 4 -10.48 -35.03 18.05
C SER A 4 -11.73 -35.92 18.17
N GLY A 5 -12.80 -35.64 17.40
CA GLY A 5 -14.07 -36.37 17.45
C GLY A 5 -14.88 -36.23 18.75
N GLN A 6 -14.45 -35.32 19.64
CA GLN A 6 -15.12 -35.08 20.93
C GLN A 6 -16.27 -34.09 20.85
N TYR A 7 -16.33 -33.27 19.76
CA TYR A 7 -17.31 -32.20 19.60
C TYR A 7 -18.09 -32.40 18.32
N GLN A 8 -19.39 -32.21 18.38
CA GLN A 8 -20.31 -32.33 17.23
C GLN A 8 -20.83 -30.97 16.76
N HIS A 9 -20.76 -29.95 17.62
CA HIS A 9 -21.27 -28.61 17.32
C HIS A 9 -20.26 -27.56 17.72
N LEU A 10 -20.06 -26.56 16.84
CA LEU A 10 -19.33 -25.32 17.11
C LEU A 10 -20.34 -24.17 17.11
N ILE A 11 -20.45 -23.46 18.24
CA ILE A 11 -21.37 -22.32 18.38
C ILE A 11 -20.57 -21.04 18.42
N ALA A 12 -20.85 -20.12 17.50
CA ALA A 12 -20.26 -18.80 17.48
C ALA A 12 -21.32 -17.72 17.66
N ILE A 13 -21.01 -16.69 18.45
CA ILE A 13 -21.92 -15.55 18.61
C ILE A 13 -21.97 -14.73 17.32
N LYS A 14 -20.81 -14.46 16.74
CA LYS A 14 -20.67 -13.66 15.51
C LYS A 14 -19.65 -14.29 14.58
N ILE A 15 -19.92 -14.26 13.28
CA ILE A 15 -19.07 -14.87 12.25
C ILE A 15 -17.74 -14.15 12.09
N ASP A 16 -17.73 -12.81 12.25
CA ASP A 16 -16.52 -11.97 12.17
C ASP A 16 -15.51 -12.23 13.29
N ARG A 17 -15.94 -12.91 14.35
CA ARG A 17 -15.05 -13.36 15.45
C ARG A 17 -14.28 -14.61 15.10
N LEU A 18 -14.84 -15.47 14.26
CA LEU A 18 -14.19 -16.69 13.83
C LEU A 18 -13.31 -16.47 12.60
N PHE A 19 -13.75 -15.65 11.67
CA PHE A 19 -13.12 -15.50 10.35
C PHE A 19 -12.80 -14.05 10.04
N ARG A 20 -11.58 -13.81 9.56
CA ARG A 20 -11.14 -12.50 9.08
C ARG A 20 -11.29 -12.34 7.57
N VAL A 21 -11.28 -13.45 6.86
CA VAL A 21 -11.31 -13.50 5.39
C VAL A 21 -12.38 -14.49 4.97
N THR A 22 -13.10 -14.15 3.92
CA THR A 22 -14.22 -14.95 3.40
C THR A 22 -13.79 -16.32 2.89
N SER A 23 -12.65 -16.40 2.20
CA SER A 23 -12.09 -17.67 1.71
C SER A 23 -11.77 -18.64 2.85
N ASP A 24 -11.21 -18.10 3.96
CA ASP A 24 -10.90 -18.91 5.14
C ASP A 24 -12.18 -19.46 5.80
N MET A 25 -13.26 -18.65 5.78
CA MET A 25 -14.54 -19.05 6.31
C MET A 25 -15.12 -20.24 5.54
N LEU A 26 -15.22 -20.13 4.21
CA LEU A 26 -15.80 -21.20 3.38
C LEU A 26 -14.99 -22.49 3.51
N ASN A 27 -13.66 -22.42 3.39
CA ASN A 27 -12.78 -23.57 3.54
C ASN A 27 -12.93 -24.23 4.93
N THR A 28 -12.98 -23.41 6.00
CA THR A 28 -13.12 -23.95 7.36
C THR A 28 -14.49 -24.59 7.56
N ILE A 29 -15.57 -24.04 6.99
CA ILE A 29 -16.91 -24.66 7.05
C ILE A 29 -16.90 -26.00 6.32
N ASP A 30 -16.28 -26.10 5.16
CA ASP A 30 -16.13 -27.36 4.43
C ASP A 30 -15.33 -28.41 5.25
N GLU A 31 -14.25 -27.99 5.91
CA GLU A 31 -13.48 -28.84 6.81
C GLU A 31 -14.29 -29.30 8.02
N LEU A 32 -15.08 -28.42 8.62
CA LEU A 32 -15.96 -28.76 9.76
C LEU A 32 -17.02 -29.75 9.32
N ASN A 33 -17.68 -29.50 8.17
CA ASN A 33 -18.69 -30.41 7.62
C ASN A 33 -18.09 -31.80 7.31
N ALA A 34 -16.89 -31.84 6.74
CA ALA A 34 -16.18 -33.09 6.48
C ALA A 34 -15.81 -33.84 7.78
N ALA A 35 -15.58 -33.12 8.87
CA ALA A 35 -15.32 -33.67 10.19
C ALA A 35 -16.60 -34.05 10.96
N GLY A 36 -17.79 -33.79 10.41
CA GLY A 36 -19.09 -34.03 11.06
C GLY A 36 -19.36 -33.05 12.21
N ILE A 37 -18.83 -31.82 12.11
CA ILE A 37 -19.01 -30.75 13.13
C ILE A 37 -19.92 -29.68 12.54
N ASP A 38 -21.08 -29.47 13.14
CA ASP A 38 -22.05 -28.47 12.73
C ASP A 38 -21.66 -27.08 13.26
N LEU A 39 -21.64 -26.07 12.40
CA LEU A 39 -21.43 -24.68 12.82
C LEU A 39 -22.77 -23.97 12.99
N HIS A 40 -23.01 -23.43 14.19
CA HIS A 40 -24.15 -22.60 14.52
C HIS A 40 -23.70 -21.17 14.82
N VAL A 41 -24.25 -20.20 14.09
CA VAL A 41 -24.00 -18.76 14.33
C VAL A 41 -25.23 -18.11 14.92
N VAL A 42 -25.12 -17.55 16.14
CA VAL A 42 -26.24 -17.06 16.93
C VAL A 42 -26.73 -15.68 16.47
N ASP A 43 -25.80 -14.77 16.11
CA ASP A 43 -26.10 -13.39 15.75
C ASP A 43 -25.80 -13.11 14.28
N MET A 44 -26.74 -13.50 13.43
CA MET A 44 -26.76 -13.14 12.02
C MET A 44 -28.07 -12.38 11.70
N GLY A 45 -28.31 -11.26 12.42
CA GLY A 45 -29.54 -10.48 12.25
C GLY A 45 -30.74 -11.06 13.00
N GLY A 46 -30.50 -11.80 14.12
CA GLY A 46 -31.54 -12.34 15.00
C GLY A 46 -32.01 -13.75 14.65
N GLN A 47 -31.39 -14.44 13.70
CA GLN A 47 -31.69 -15.84 13.38
C GLN A 47 -30.43 -16.70 13.47
N ALA A 48 -30.55 -17.88 14.06
CA ALA A 48 -29.49 -18.90 14.00
C ALA A 48 -29.46 -19.52 12.61
N ILE A 49 -28.25 -19.62 12.02
CA ILE A 49 -28.04 -20.24 10.72
C ILE A 49 -27.42 -21.60 10.94
N ASP A 50 -28.10 -22.61 10.42
CA ASP A 50 -27.62 -23.97 10.38
C ASP A 50 -26.85 -24.21 9.06
N THR A 51 -25.55 -24.33 9.17
CA THR A 51 -24.65 -24.51 8.02
C THR A 51 -24.69 -25.92 7.43
N THR A 52 -25.39 -26.87 8.07
CA THR A 52 -25.60 -28.23 7.52
C THR A 52 -26.62 -28.24 6.39
N THR A 53 -27.45 -27.19 6.31
CA THR A 53 -28.48 -27.09 5.27
C THR A 53 -27.97 -26.33 4.04
N ALA A 54 -28.42 -26.72 2.84
CA ALA A 54 -28.11 -26.03 1.60
C ALA A 54 -28.50 -24.55 1.64
N VAL A 55 -29.59 -24.22 2.34
CA VAL A 55 -30.07 -22.82 2.51
C VAL A 55 -29.13 -22.03 3.43
N GLY A 56 -28.66 -22.63 4.53
CA GLY A 56 -27.69 -22.01 5.42
C GLY A 56 -26.36 -21.74 4.73
N MET A 57 -25.84 -22.68 3.94
CA MET A 57 -24.63 -22.52 3.12
C MET A 57 -24.80 -21.43 2.08
N LEU A 58 -25.93 -21.38 1.35
CA LEU A 58 -26.21 -20.31 0.40
C LEU A 58 -26.23 -18.94 1.08
N PHE A 59 -26.87 -18.82 2.24
CA PHE A 59 -26.93 -17.57 2.98
C PHE A 59 -25.54 -17.10 3.42
N LEU A 60 -24.72 -17.98 3.96
CA LEU A 60 -23.33 -17.67 4.33
C LEU A 60 -22.50 -17.21 3.12
N THR A 61 -22.65 -17.87 1.97
CA THR A 61 -21.96 -17.51 0.74
C THR A 61 -22.35 -16.10 0.29
N ILE A 62 -23.64 -15.75 0.38
CA ILE A 62 -24.12 -14.40 0.06
C ILE A 62 -23.54 -13.35 1.01
N VAL A 63 -23.59 -13.61 2.32
CA VAL A 63 -23.02 -12.68 3.33
C VAL A 63 -21.53 -12.49 3.13
N ALA A 64 -20.81 -13.56 2.83
CA ALA A 64 -19.41 -13.54 2.53
C ALA A 64 -19.11 -12.68 1.28
N ALA A 65 -19.85 -12.90 0.20
CA ALA A 65 -19.70 -12.13 -1.04
C ALA A 65 -20.02 -10.64 -0.83
N MET A 66 -21.03 -10.31 -0.01
CA MET A 66 -21.36 -8.93 0.35
C MET A 66 -20.22 -8.25 1.14
N ALA A 67 -19.62 -8.95 2.10
CA ALA A 67 -18.49 -8.43 2.87
C ALA A 67 -17.25 -8.18 2.00
N GLU A 68 -17.00 -9.02 1.00
CA GLU A 68 -15.91 -8.85 0.05
C GLU A 68 -16.18 -7.67 -0.91
N MET A 69 -17.40 -7.55 -1.39
CA MET A 69 -17.84 -6.40 -2.20
C MET A 69 -17.66 -5.09 -1.43
N GLU A 70 -18.05 -5.03 -0.14
CA GLU A 70 -17.90 -3.83 0.69
C GLU A 70 -16.42 -3.42 0.84
N ARG A 71 -15.52 -4.40 1.07
CA ARG A 71 -14.07 -4.14 1.10
C ARG A 71 -13.55 -3.62 -0.24
N GLY A 72 -14.03 -4.17 -1.36
CA GLY A 72 -13.72 -3.70 -2.70
C GLY A 72 -14.10 -2.23 -2.89
N LEU A 73 -15.35 -1.88 -2.56
CA LEU A 73 -15.84 -0.51 -2.66
C LEU A 73 -15.07 0.49 -1.78
N ILE A 74 -14.65 0.09 -0.56
CA ILE A 74 -13.82 0.92 0.30
C ILE A 74 -12.44 1.14 -0.34
N SER A 75 -11.84 0.10 -0.92
CA SER A 75 -10.56 0.18 -1.61
C SER A 75 -10.63 1.11 -2.83
N GLU A 76 -11.67 0.97 -3.65
CA GLU A 76 -11.91 1.83 -4.83
C GLU A 76 -12.06 3.29 -4.43
N ARG A 77 -12.91 3.61 -3.44
CA ARG A 77 -13.08 4.98 -2.92
C ARG A 77 -11.78 5.57 -2.38
N THR A 78 -10.98 4.75 -1.70
CA THR A 78 -9.67 5.18 -1.19
C THR A 78 -8.73 5.50 -2.34
N GLN A 79 -8.70 4.66 -3.38
CA GLN A 79 -7.87 4.87 -4.56
C GLN A 79 -8.30 6.13 -5.33
N GLU A 80 -9.60 6.32 -5.56
CA GLU A 80 -10.15 7.52 -6.21
C GLU A 80 -9.78 8.80 -5.44
N SER A 81 -9.90 8.77 -4.10
CA SER A 81 -9.51 9.91 -3.25
C SER A 81 -8.02 10.22 -3.37
N MET A 82 -7.17 9.19 -3.37
CA MET A 82 -5.72 9.36 -3.58
C MET A 82 -5.39 9.93 -4.95
N ASP A 83 -6.08 9.48 -6.00
CA ASP A 83 -5.86 9.95 -7.37
C ASP A 83 -6.34 11.41 -7.54
N GLN A 84 -7.42 11.80 -6.87
CA GLN A 84 -7.85 13.21 -6.81
C GLN A 84 -6.81 14.09 -6.11
N LEU A 85 -6.27 13.67 -4.96
CA LEU A 85 -5.22 14.42 -4.27
C LEU A 85 -3.95 14.54 -5.13
N LYS A 86 -3.58 13.47 -5.84
CA LYS A 86 -2.48 13.50 -6.81
C LYS A 86 -2.74 14.51 -7.94
N ALA A 87 -3.95 14.51 -8.51
CA ALA A 87 -4.33 15.42 -9.58
C ALA A 87 -4.28 16.88 -9.13
N MET A 88 -4.67 17.16 -7.89
CA MET A 88 -4.62 18.49 -7.27
C MET A 88 -3.21 18.89 -6.78
N ASN A 89 -2.19 18.06 -6.99
CA ASN A 89 -0.83 18.25 -6.47
C ASN A 89 -0.77 18.38 -4.94
N LYS A 90 -1.72 17.77 -4.23
CA LYS A 90 -1.77 17.74 -2.76
C LYS A 90 -1.04 16.53 -2.21
N LYS A 91 -0.60 16.64 -0.96
CA LYS A 91 0.01 15.54 -0.26
C LYS A 91 -1.02 14.45 0.03
N PHE A 92 -0.75 13.23 -0.42
CA PHE A 92 -1.59 12.04 -0.19
C PHE A 92 -0.83 10.90 0.50
N THR A 93 0.46 11.07 0.73
CA THR A 93 1.33 10.06 1.35
C THR A 93 2.35 10.73 2.25
N GLN A 94 3.20 9.92 2.87
CA GLN A 94 4.32 10.43 3.65
C GLN A 94 5.27 11.26 2.76
N SER A 95 6.17 12.02 3.41
CA SER A 95 7.12 12.92 2.74
C SER A 95 7.76 12.31 1.51
N ILE A 96 7.59 12.98 0.36
CA ILE A 96 8.13 12.57 -0.94
C ILE A 96 9.49 13.25 -1.11
N TYR A 97 10.53 12.49 -1.44
CA TYR A 97 11.85 13.08 -1.74
C TYR A 97 11.75 13.97 -2.99
N GLY A 98 12.32 15.16 -2.91
CA GLY A 98 12.23 16.19 -3.96
C GLY A 98 11.09 17.18 -3.78
N TRP A 99 10.23 17.01 -2.77
CA TRP A 99 9.07 17.86 -2.56
C TRP A 99 8.91 18.26 -1.10
N ASP A 100 8.58 19.51 -0.86
CA ASP A 100 8.17 20.03 0.44
C ASP A 100 6.67 20.33 0.44
N GLU A 101 6.08 20.34 1.62
CA GLU A 101 4.68 20.60 1.83
C GLU A 101 4.49 22.06 2.32
N THR A 102 3.56 22.77 1.72
CA THR A 102 3.13 24.08 2.20
C THR A 102 2.16 23.94 3.38
N GLU A 103 1.89 25.02 4.08
CA GLU A 103 0.88 25.07 5.16
C GLU A 103 -0.53 24.66 4.68
N PHE A 104 -0.81 24.78 3.39
CA PHE A 104 -2.09 24.39 2.77
C PHE A 104 -2.11 22.95 2.23
N GLY A 105 -1.05 22.18 2.48
CA GLY A 105 -0.94 20.80 2.02
C GLY A 105 -0.58 20.65 0.53
N ASP A 106 -0.21 21.72 -0.15
CA ASP A 106 0.26 21.68 -1.52
C ASP A 106 1.74 21.27 -1.57
N LEU A 107 2.13 20.54 -2.63
CA LEU A 107 3.51 20.12 -2.83
C LEU A 107 4.27 21.12 -3.69
N THR A 108 5.40 21.60 -3.19
CA THR A 108 6.34 22.47 -3.90
C THR A 108 7.69 21.76 -4.08
N PRO A 109 8.43 22.00 -5.19
CA PRO A 109 9.73 21.38 -5.40
C PRO A 109 10.75 21.80 -4.34
N ASN A 110 11.39 20.84 -3.69
CA ASN A 110 12.61 21.06 -2.94
C ASN A 110 13.80 21.01 -3.90
N TRP A 111 14.31 22.14 -4.29
CA TRP A 111 15.33 22.22 -5.35
C TRP A 111 16.63 21.54 -5.01
N ASN A 112 17.05 21.48 -3.74
CA ASN A 112 18.22 20.73 -3.32
C ASN A 112 18.04 19.22 -3.56
N GLU A 113 16.89 18.70 -3.16
CA GLU A 113 16.56 17.29 -3.36
C GLU A 113 16.28 16.96 -4.84
N GLN A 114 15.70 17.90 -5.60
CA GLN A 114 15.51 17.74 -7.05
C GLN A 114 16.83 17.63 -7.80
N HIS A 115 17.85 18.38 -7.40
CA HIS A 115 19.21 18.21 -7.96
C HIS A 115 19.78 16.82 -7.70
N VAL A 116 19.55 16.28 -6.50
CA VAL A 116 20.00 14.91 -6.19
C VAL A 116 19.25 13.88 -7.07
N ILE A 117 17.96 14.08 -7.32
CA ILE A 117 17.20 13.22 -8.23
C ILE A 117 17.77 13.30 -9.65
N ASP A 118 17.98 14.49 -10.19
CA ASP A 118 18.56 14.67 -11.54
C ASP A 118 19.96 14.04 -11.64
N TYR A 119 20.76 14.13 -10.59
CA TYR A 119 22.05 13.46 -10.48
C TYR A 119 21.91 11.94 -10.52
N MET A 120 20.97 11.35 -9.76
CA MET A 120 20.69 9.91 -9.78
C MET A 120 20.31 9.44 -11.20
N VAL A 121 19.39 10.17 -11.85
CA VAL A 121 18.94 9.88 -13.22
C VAL A 121 20.11 9.93 -14.18
N TRP A 122 20.92 10.99 -14.13
CA TRP A 122 22.07 11.14 -15.01
C TRP A 122 23.10 10.04 -14.83
N GLN A 123 23.43 9.68 -13.58
CA GLN A 123 24.40 8.61 -13.30
C GLN A 123 23.95 7.25 -13.80
N ILE A 124 22.67 6.93 -13.65
CA ILE A 124 22.13 5.62 -14.04
C ILE A 124 21.88 5.57 -15.54
N GLU A 125 21.18 6.57 -16.09
CA GLU A 125 20.74 6.53 -17.50
C GLU A 125 21.82 6.92 -18.50
N LYS A 126 22.71 7.86 -18.14
CA LYS A 126 23.76 8.36 -19.06
C LYS A 126 25.12 7.73 -18.81
N ASN A 127 25.49 7.53 -17.55
CA ASN A 127 26.79 6.97 -17.18
C ASN A 127 26.77 5.45 -16.94
N GLY A 128 25.59 4.81 -16.96
CA GLY A 128 25.44 3.37 -16.79
C GLY A 128 25.80 2.87 -15.38
N MET A 129 25.81 3.75 -14.38
CA MET A 129 26.13 3.33 -13.01
C MET A 129 24.99 2.49 -12.43
N SER A 130 25.34 1.48 -11.63
CA SER A 130 24.34 0.72 -10.88
C SER A 130 23.73 1.55 -9.75
N ALA A 131 22.46 1.31 -9.43
CA ALA A 131 21.78 1.98 -8.30
C ALA A 131 22.54 1.81 -6.96
N THR A 132 23.24 0.68 -6.78
CA THR A 132 24.10 0.44 -5.61
C THR A 132 25.31 1.37 -5.59
N ALA A 133 25.94 1.61 -6.74
CA ALA A 133 27.08 2.51 -6.83
C ALA A 133 26.66 3.97 -6.58
N VAL A 134 25.52 4.38 -7.15
CA VAL A 134 24.92 5.71 -6.89
C VAL A 134 24.59 5.89 -5.41
N ALA A 135 23.95 4.92 -4.76
CA ALA A 135 23.65 4.98 -3.34
C ALA A 135 24.91 5.15 -2.47
N ARG A 136 25.98 4.41 -2.77
CA ARG A 136 27.26 4.54 -2.05
C ARG A 136 27.89 5.93 -2.25
N GLN A 137 27.77 6.50 -3.44
CA GLN A 137 28.30 7.83 -3.72
C GLN A 137 27.55 8.90 -2.94
N LEU A 138 26.21 8.88 -2.99
CA LEU A 138 25.37 9.81 -2.22
C LEU A 138 25.66 9.76 -0.72
N ASN A 139 25.87 8.56 -0.17
CA ASN A 139 26.21 8.37 1.23
C ASN A 139 27.63 8.91 1.57
N ARG A 140 28.60 8.76 0.67
CA ARG A 140 29.94 9.33 0.81
C ARG A 140 29.92 10.85 0.84
N GLU A 141 29.08 11.46 0.02
CA GLU A 141 28.89 12.91 -0.07
C GLU A 141 28.03 13.45 1.09
N GLY A 142 27.59 12.59 2.00
CA GLY A 142 26.79 12.98 3.17
C GLY A 142 25.35 13.33 2.86
N LEU A 143 24.90 13.10 1.62
CA LEU A 143 23.52 13.35 1.21
C LEU A 143 22.59 12.33 1.87
N LYS A 144 21.50 12.82 2.43
CA LYS A 144 20.54 12.00 3.19
C LYS A 144 19.22 11.90 2.46
N GLY A 145 18.51 10.80 2.69
CA GLY A 145 17.12 10.67 2.29
C GLY A 145 16.22 11.62 3.07
N LYS A 146 14.98 11.79 2.64
CA LYS A 146 13.99 12.73 3.22
C LYS A 146 13.85 12.68 4.75
N ARG A 147 14.06 11.52 5.34
CA ARG A 147 13.98 11.28 6.80
C ARG A 147 15.37 11.17 7.47
N GLY A 148 16.42 11.65 6.80
CA GLY A 148 17.78 11.59 7.32
C GLY A 148 18.47 10.23 7.19
N GLY A 149 17.81 9.21 6.63
CA GLY A 149 18.37 7.87 6.43
C GLY A 149 19.41 7.82 5.31
N GLN A 150 20.23 6.77 5.32
CA GLN A 150 21.19 6.49 4.26
C GLN A 150 20.50 5.94 3.00
N TRP A 151 21.12 6.17 1.85
CA TRP A 151 20.67 5.65 0.57
C TRP A 151 20.99 4.17 0.42
N THR A 152 20.04 3.45 -0.16
CA THR A 152 20.18 2.07 -0.62
C THR A 152 19.80 1.99 -2.10
N ALA A 153 20.20 0.93 -2.80
CA ALA A 153 19.81 0.73 -4.20
C ALA A 153 18.28 0.81 -4.38
N THR A 154 17.53 0.20 -3.46
CA THR A 154 16.06 0.20 -3.47
C THR A 154 15.49 1.60 -3.32
N SER A 155 16.04 2.43 -2.41
CA SER A 155 15.55 3.80 -2.21
C SER A 155 15.87 4.71 -3.40
N VAL A 156 17.04 4.56 -4.05
CA VAL A 156 17.39 5.27 -5.28
C VAL A 156 16.39 4.94 -6.38
N LEU A 157 16.15 3.66 -6.66
CA LEU A 157 15.20 3.23 -7.69
C LEU A 157 13.77 3.67 -7.38
N LYS A 158 13.36 3.65 -6.11
CA LYS A 158 12.03 4.10 -5.70
C LYS A 158 11.83 5.60 -5.97
N VAL A 159 12.84 6.42 -5.67
CA VAL A 159 12.79 7.86 -5.94
C VAL A 159 12.73 8.13 -7.44
N MET A 160 13.58 7.49 -8.25
CA MET A 160 13.61 7.68 -9.70
C MET A 160 12.30 7.28 -10.39
N ARG A 161 11.62 6.23 -9.91
CA ARG A 161 10.35 5.73 -10.47
C ARG A 161 9.13 6.50 -10.00
N ASN A 162 9.31 7.50 -9.13
CA ASN A 162 8.19 8.24 -8.59
C ASN A 162 7.59 9.16 -9.65
N GLU A 163 6.29 9.05 -9.90
CA GLU A 163 5.55 9.85 -10.89
C GLU A 163 5.64 11.38 -10.64
N PHE A 164 5.88 11.82 -9.40
CA PHE A 164 6.09 13.23 -9.07
C PHE A 164 7.37 13.81 -9.69
N HIS A 165 8.35 12.96 -10.02
CA HIS A 165 9.53 13.42 -10.75
C HIS A 165 9.17 13.94 -12.14
N GLU A 166 8.25 13.31 -12.86
CA GLU A 166 7.75 13.80 -14.15
C GLU A 166 6.97 15.13 -13.99
N ARG A 167 6.24 15.30 -12.91
CA ARG A 167 5.48 16.53 -12.63
C ARG A 167 6.39 17.73 -12.45
N ARG A 168 7.61 17.55 -11.90
CA ARG A 168 8.59 18.61 -11.74
C ARG A 168 8.94 19.30 -13.06
N LYS A 169 8.88 18.62 -14.19
CA LYS A 169 9.17 19.18 -15.52
C LYS A 169 8.31 20.41 -15.84
N LYS A 170 7.17 20.57 -15.19
CA LYS A 170 6.30 21.76 -15.29
C LYS A 170 6.82 22.98 -14.51
N TRP A 171 7.83 22.78 -13.64
CA TRP A 171 8.38 23.81 -12.78
C TRP A 171 9.80 24.12 -13.23
N PRO A 172 10.06 25.32 -13.79
CA PRO A 172 11.41 25.70 -14.19
C PRO A 172 12.33 25.82 -12.98
N TYR A 173 13.60 25.53 -13.16
CA TYR A 173 14.59 25.80 -12.12
C TYR A 173 14.64 27.28 -11.81
N PRO A 174 14.84 27.69 -10.53
CA PRO A 174 15.08 29.08 -10.18
C PRO A 174 16.29 29.66 -10.92
N GLN A 175 16.28 30.95 -11.20
CA GLN A 175 17.44 31.61 -11.81
C GLN A 175 18.71 31.39 -10.97
N GLY A 176 19.82 31.07 -11.62
CA GLY A 176 21.10 30.77 -10.97
C GLY A 176 21.30 29.29 -10.56
N TRP A 177 20.29 28.46 -10.71
CA TRP A 177 20.42 27.01 -10.58
C TRP A 177 20.78 26.46 -11.98
N GLY A 178 22.07 26.22 -12.23
CA GLY A 178 22.54 25.82 -13.56
C GLY A 178 21.85 24.55 -14.09
N ALA A 179 21.75 24.46 -15.41
CA ALA A 179 21.09 23.39 -16.13
C ALA A 179 21.76 22.00 -15.98
N LYS A 180 22.86 21.90 -15.20
CA LYS A 180 23.61 20.66 -15.00
C LYS A 180 23.70 20.32 -13.52
N PRO A 181 22.82 19.44 -13.02
CA PRO A 181 22.77 19.06 -11.60
C PRO A 181 24.07 18.49 -11.05
N TRP A 182 24.89 17.87 -11.89
CA TRP A 182 26.15 17.24 -11.51
C TRP A 182 27.33 18.21 -11.29
N GLN A 183 27.24 19.47 -11.68
CA GLN A 183 28.33 20.44 -11.50
C GLN A 183 28.49 20.92 -10.03
N ARG A 184 27.54 20.59 -9.15
CA ARG A 184 27.61 20.90 -7.73
C ARG A 184 28.26 19.80 -6.88
N PHE A 185 28.45 18.61 -7.45
CA PHE A 185 28.98 17.43 -6.73
C PHE A 185 30.44 17.13 -7.10
N HIS A 186 31.15 18.13 -7.64
CA HIS A 186 32.61 18.11 -7.90
C HIS A 186 33.31 19.27 -7.24
#